data_262174ed47985e334b319b5a8ebf2a23
#
_entry.id   262174ed47985e334b319b5a8ebf2a23
#
_cell.length_a   1.000
_cell.length_b   1.000
_cell.length_c   1.000
_cell.angle_alpha   90.00
_cell.angle_beta   90.00
_cell.angle_gamma   90.00
#
_symmetry.space_group_name_H-M   'P 1'
#
loop_
_entity.id
_entity.type
_entity.pdbx_description
1 polymer ?
#
loop_
_entity_poly.entity_id
_entity_poly.type
_entity_poly.pdbx_seq_one_letter_code
_entity_poly.pdbx_strand_id
1 'polypeptide(L)'
;EHPALRTALMKLNGPGSPLFTSKCDVWTLEEGIDPLEFDCTAEEARTGLACYIDVIAREPGLFGSFAEHEAWARRASLALRGEPVRRARVDLVVRAAARGETEGLGVTLYAAGCGVDSSEAEAAWGEVLRAAVVATMKEARASSSIG
;
A
#
# COMPACT_ATOMS: atom_id res chain seq x y z
N GLU A 1 3.10 15.82 9.08
CA GLU A 1 2.09 16.47 8.35
C GLU A 1 1.08 15.59 7.66
N HIS A 2 1.29 14.28 7.66
CA HIS A 2 0.32 13.33 7.11
C HIS A 2 0.07 12.25 8.16
N PRO A 3 -0.90 12.48 9.07
CA PRO A 3 -1.17 11.52 10.15
C PRO A 3 -1.47 10.11 9.66
N ALA A 4 -2.15 9.98 8.51
CA ALA A 4 -2.46 8.67 7.96
C ALA A 4 -1.18 7.90 7.59
N LEU A 5 -0.18 8.57 7.03
CA LEU A 5 1.08 7.94 6.70
C LEU A 5 1.83 7.55 7.97
N ARG A 6 1.86 8.42 8.95
CA ARG A 6 2.50 8.12 10.23
C ARG A 6 1.88 6.87 10.87
N THR A 7 0.55 6.81 10.92
CA THR A 7 -0.16 5.67 11.49
C THR A 7 0.19 4.39 10.72
N ALA A 8 0.21 4.47 9.39
CA ALA A 8 0.56 3.32 8.54
C ALA A 8 1.96 2.81 8.85
N LEU A 9 2.94 3.72 8.92
CA LEU A 9 4.32 3.36 9.20
C LEU A 9 4.49 2.76 10.58
N MET A 10 3.78 3.29 11.57
CA MET A 10 3.84 2.75 12.93
C MET A 10 3.28 1.34 12.99
N LYS A 11 2.19 1.06 12.27
CA LYS A 11 1.64 -0.28 12.20
C LYS A 11 2.58 -1.25 11.49
N LEU A 12 3.09 -0.84 10.35
CA LEU A 12 3.96 -1.69 9.54
C LEU A 12 5.27 -2.06 10.24
N ASN A 13 5.78 -1.16 11.09
CA ASN A 13 7.06 -1.37 11.76
C ASN A 13 6.94 -1.74 13.24
N GLY A 14 5.72 -1.84 13.74
CA GLY A 14 5.50 -2.10 15.17
C GLY A 14 5.90 -3.50 15.60
N PRO A 15 5.97 -3.72 16.94
CA PRO A 15 6.26 -5.05 17.46
C PRO A 15 5.17 -6.02 17.04
N GLY A 16 5.55 -7.19 16.59
CA GLY A 16 4.60 -8.18 16.12
C GLY A 16 4.17 -8.01 14.68
N SER A 17 4.62 -6.94 13.99
CA SER A 17 4.35 -6.81 12.56
C SER A 17 5.14 -7.87 11.78
N PRO A 18 4.54 -8.51 10.77
CA PRO A 18 5.28 -9.44 9.92
C PRO A 18 6.17 -8.72 8.90
N LEU A 19 6.13 -7.38 8.90
CA LEU A 19 6.80 -6.56 7.90
C LEU A 19 7.61 -5.46 8.55
N PHE A 20 8.43 -4.80 7.74
CA PHE A 20 9.02 -3.52 8.08
C PHE A 20 9.14 -2.72 6.78
N THR A 21 9.33 -1.40 6.90
CA THR A 21 9.41 -0.53 5.74
C THR A 21 10.85 -0.13 5.45
N SER A 22 11.18 0.05 4.18
CA SER A 22 12.50 0.52 3.80
C SER A 22 12.47 1.95 3.28
N LYS A 23 11.55 2.27 2.36
CA LYS A 23 11.42 3.60 1.79
C LYS A 23 9.96 3.98 1.67
N CYS A 24 9.69 5.27 1.74
CA CYS A 24 8.36 5.78 1.48
C CYS A 24 8.45 7.24 1.02
N ASP A 25 7.43 7.69 0.33
CA ASP A 25 7.31 9.07 -0.07
C ASP A 25 5.84 9.40 -0.28
N VAL A 26 5.52 10.70 -0.24
CA VAL A 26 4.16 11.18 -0.43
C VAL A 26 4.23 12.45 -1.29
N TRP A 27 3.27 12.60 -2.23
CA TRP A 27 3.26 13.77 -3.10
C TRP A 27 1.82 14.11 -3.48
N THR A 28 1.61 15.35 -3.92
CA THR A 28 0.31 15.82 -4.38
C THR A 28 0.18 15.57 -5.87
N LEU A 29 -1.06 15.33 -6.30
CA LEU A 29 -1.43 15.22 -7.71
C LEU A 29 -2.27 16.45 -8.02
N GLU A 30 -1.80 17.29 -8.94
CA GLU A 30 -2.49 18.55 -9.24
C GLU A 30 -3.15 18.55 -10.60
N GLU A 31 -2.77 17.64 -11.48
CA GLU A 31 -3.37 17.51 -12.80
C GLU A 31 -3.13 16.12 -13.35
N GLY A 32 -3.86 15.76 -14.40
CA GLY A 32 -3.68 14.47 -15.04
C GLY A 32 -4.30 13.30 -14.31
N ILE A 33 -5.18 13.55 -13.35
CA ILE A 33 -5.86 12.47 -12.64
C ILE A 33 -6.94 11.89 -13.54
N ASP A 34 -6.84 10.59 -13.82
CA ASP A 34 -7.84 9.90 -14.64
C ASP A 34 -9.01 9.45 -13.77
N PRO A 35 -10.21 10.02 -13.96
CA PRO A 35 -11.35 9.63 -13.12
C PRO A 35 -11.68 8.14 -13.19
N LEU A 36 -11.42 7.50 -14.32
CA LEU A 36 -11.71 6.07 -14.46
C LEU A 36 -10.82 5.23 -13.56
N GLU A 37 -9.57 5.63 -13.40
CA GLU A 37 -8.63 4.90 -12.54
C GLU A 37 -8.98 5.03 -11.06
N PHE A 38 -9.67 6.12 -10.70
CA PHE A 38 -10.03 6.39 -9.32
C PHE A 38 -11.49 6.07 -9.01
N ASP A 39 -12.22 5.55 -10.00
CA ASP A 39 -13.65 5.23 -9.86
C ASP A 39 -14.42 6.43 -9.33
N CYS A 40 -14.32 7.55 -10.02
CA CYS A 40 -14.97 8.78 -9.64
C CYS A 40 -15.34 9.61 -10.87
N THR A 41 -15.98 10.76 -10.63
CA THR A 41 -16.34 11.69 -11.69
C THR A 41 -15.17 12.64 -11.99
N ALA A 42 -15.22 13.30 -13.14
CA ALA A 42 -14.20 14.29 -13.49
C ALA A 42 -14.12 15.42 -12.47
N GLU A 43 -15.25 15.78 -11.89
CA GLU A 43 -15.30 16.82 -10.86
C GLU A 43 -14.62 16.42 -9.57
N GLU A 44 -14.66 15.14 -9.25
CA GLU A 44 -14.01 14.58 -8.06
C GLU A 44 -12.52 14.33 -8.26
N ALA A 45 -12.04 14.41 -9.50
CA ALA A 45 -10.64 14.13 -9.84
C ALA A 45 -9.82 15.41 -10.02
N ARG A 46 -10.06 16.41 -9.20
CA ARG A 46 -9.41 17.72 -9.33
C ARG A 46 -8.03 17.76 -8.70
N THR A 47 -7.91 17.19 -7.52
CA THR A 47 -6.64 17.17 -6.82
C THR A 47 -6.50 15.82 -6.15
N GLY A 48 -5.28 15.42 -5.87
CA GLY A 48 -5.03 14.12 -5.27
C GLY A 48 -3.81 14.11 -4.38
N LEU A 49 -3.70 13.02 -3.65
CA LEU A 49 -2.56 12.75 -2.79
C LEU A 49 -2.17 11.30 -3.03
N ALA A 50 -0.88 11.06 -3.17
CA ALA A 50 -0.38 9.73 -3.47
C ALA A 50 0.84 9.44 -2.61
N CYS A 51 1.06 8.16 -2.34
CA CYS A 51 2.26 7.72 -1.64
C CYS A 51 2.72 6.38 -2.17
N TYR A 52 3.97 6.04 -1.87
CA TYR A 52 4.41 4.66 -1.95
C TYR A 52 5.10 4.29 -0.63
N ILE A 53 5.02 3.01 -0.31
CA ILE A 53 5.72 2.45 0.85
C ILE A 53 6.31 1.12 0.41
N ASP A 54 7.62 0.98 0.53
CA ASP A 54 8.29 -0.29 0.26
C ASP A 54 8.27 -1.12 1.54
N VAL A 55 7.64 -2.29 1.48
CA VAL A 55 7.54 -3.18 2.64
C VAL A 55 8.33 -4.46 2.37
N ILE A 56 8.96 -4.95 3.42
CA ILE A 56 9.82 -6.12 3.37
C ILE A 56 9.36 -7.10 4.45
N ALA A 57 9.29 -8.39 4.08
CA ALA A 57 8.89 -9.44 5.01
C ALA A 57 10.01 -9.74 6.00
N ARG A 58 9.63 -9.91 7.27
CA ARG A 58 10.60 -10.28 8.31
C ARG A 58 10.97 -11.76 8.25
N GLU A 59 10.01 -12.60 7.85
CA GLU A 59 10.21 -14.03 7.78
C GLU A 59 11.11 -14.38 6.59
N PRO A 60 12.29 -15.03 6.82
CA PRO A 60 13.25 -15.26 5.73
C PRO A 60 12.71 -16.11 4.59
N GLY A 61 11.86 -17.08 4.88
CA GLY A 61 11.27 -17.93 3.83
C GLY A 61 10.39 -17.14 2.89
N LEU A 62 9.61 -16.20 3.43
CA LEU A 62 8.79 -15.32 2.60
C LEU A 62 9.68 -14.33 1.84
N PHE A 63 10.67 -13.76 2.52
CA PHE A 63 11.55 -12.76 1.91
C PHE A 63 12.24 -13.27 0.65
N GLY A 64 12.65 -14.53 0.64
CA GLY A 64 13.39 -15.09 -0.49
C GLY A 64 12.53 -15.74 -1.57
N SER A 65 11.21 -15.79 -1.42
CA SER A 65 10.35 -16.54 -2.32
C SER A 65 9.51 -15.64 -3.22
N PHE A 66 9.76 -15.69 -4.52
CA PHE A 66 8.93 -14.96 -5.48
C PHE A 66 7.51 -15.51 -5.50
N ALA A 67 7.36 -16.83 -5.49
CA ALA A 67 6.04 -17.46 -5.53
C ALA A 67 5.17 -17.03 -4.33
N GLU A 68 5.77 -16.98 -3.14
CA GLU A 68 5.05 -16.54 -1.95
C GLU A 68 4.72 -15.06 -2.00
N HIS A 69 5.61 -14.23 -2.55
CA HIS A 69 5.34 -12.82 -2.73
C HIS A 69 4.20 -12.58 -3.71
N GLU A 70 4.19 -13.31 -4.82
CA GLU A 70 3.13 -13.20 -5.81
C GLU A 70 1.78 -13.59 -5.21
N ALA A 71 1.76 -14.70 -4.47
CA ALA A 71 0.54 -15.16 -3.81
C ALA A 71 0.06 -14.15 -2.77
N TRP A 72 0.98 -13.62 -1.98
CA TRP A 72 0.70 -12.62 -0.96
C TRP A 72 0.10 -11.36 -1.58
N ALA A 73 0.75 -10.81 -2.60
CA ALA A 73 0.27 -9.60 -3.27
C ALA A 73 -1.09 -9.83 -3.92
N ARG A 74 -1.31 -11.01 -4.50
CA ARG A 74 -2.59 -11.36 -5.11
C ARG A 74 -3.71 -11.42 -4.09
N ARG A 75 -3.47 -12.08 -2.96
CA ARG A 75 -4.49 -12.19 -1.90
C ARG A 75 -4.84 -10.82 -1.32
N ALA A 76 -3.82 -9.99 -1.07
CA ALA A 76 -4.06 -8.64 -0.55
C ALA A 76 -4.85 -7.80 -1.56
N SER A 77 -4.51 -7.90 -2.85
CA SER A 77 -5.23 -7.17 -3.90
C SER A 77 -6.69 -7.59 -4.00
N LEU A 78 -6.94 -8.90 -3.89
CA LEU A 78 -8.32 -9.42 -3.92
C LEU A 78 -9.12 -8.93 -2.71
N ALA A 79 -8.50 -8.90 -1.53
CA ALA A 79 -9.15 -8.39 -0.34
C ALA A 79 -9.51 -6.91 -0.50
N LEU A 80 -8.63 -6.14 -1.13
CA LEU A 80 -8.86 -4.72 -1.34
C LEU A 80 -10.00 -4.44 -2.32
N ARG A 81 -10.24 -5.32 -3.26
CA ARG A 81 -11.37 -5.17 -4.20
C ARG A 81 -12.71 -5.23 -3.50
N GLY A 82 -12.79 -5.87 -2.34
CA GLY A 82 -14.00 -5.95 -1.55
C GLY A 82 -14.23 -4.77 -0.62
N GLU A 83 -13.28 -3.85 -0.52
CA GLU A 83 -13.39 -2.70 0.36
C GLU A 83 -14.18 -1.59 -0.31
N PRO A 84 -15.11 -0.95 0.40
CA PRO A 84 -15.94 0.12 -0.17
C PRO A 84 -15.23 1.47 -0.20
N VAL A 85 -14.02 1.50 -0.75
CA VAL A 85 -13.25 2.74 -0.83
C VAL A 85 -13.51 3.39 -2.18
N ARG A 86 -13.81 4.69 -2.16
CA ARG A 86 -14.12 5.48 -3.35
C ARG A 86 -13.07 6.55 -3.57
N ARG A 87 -12.96 6.99 -4.82
CA ARG A 87 -12.05 8.07 -5.23
C ARG A 87 -10.61 7.75 -4.88
N ALA A 88 -10.24 6.48 -5.00
CA ALA A 88 -8.92 6.04 -4.59
C ALA A 88 -8.48 4.86 -5.45
N ARG A 89 -7.18 4.62 -5.46
CA ARG A 89 -6.62 3.44 -6.11
C ARG A 89 -5.45 2.93 -5.27
N VAL A 90 -5.20 1.63 -5.39
CA VAL A 90 -4.06 1.02 -4.73
C VAL A 90 -3.48 -0.03 -5.67
N ASP A 91 -2.16 -0.09 -5.71
CA ASP A 91 -1.42 -1.08 -6.49
C ASP A 91 -0.36 -1.71 -5.61
N LEU A 92 -0.19 -3.02 -5.71
CA LEU A 92 0.85 -3.75 -5.01
C LEU A 92 1.79 -4.34 -6.05
N VAL A 93 3.07 -4.00 -5.98
CA VAL A 93 4.06 -4.41 -6.98
C VAL A 93 5.18 -5.17 -6.29
N VAL A 94 5.42 -6.40 -6.74
CA VAL A 94 6.54 -7.20 -6.22
C VAL A 94 7.82 -6.70 -6.88
N ARG A 95 8.85 -6.44 -6.07
CA ARG A 95 10.13 -5.90 -6.55
C ARG A 95 11.29 -6.61 -5.88
N ALA A 96 12.45 -6.53 -6.51
CA ALA A 96 13.69 -6.97 -5.90
C ALA A 96 13.99 -6.08 -4.69
N ALA A 97 14.52 -6.66 -3.64
CA ALA A 97 14.85 -5.95 -2.40
C ALA A 97 16.07 -6.60 -1.76
N ALA A 98 16.63 -5.92 -0.77
CA ALA A 98 17.76 -6.45 -0.03
C ALA A 98 17.60 -6.19 1.46
N ARG A 99 18.10 -7.12 2.26
CA ARG A 99 18.21 -6.98 3.71
C ARG A 99 19.69 -7.09 4.03
N GLY A 100 20.36 -5.94 4.21
CA GLY A 100 21.79 -5.93 4.30
C GLY A 100 22.39 -6.45 3.01
N GLU A 101 23.13 -7.56 3.08
CA GLU A 101 23.73 -8.17 1.89
C GLU A 101 22.90 -9.31 1.29
N THR A 102 21.78 -9.65 1.92
CA THR A 102 20.92 -10.71 1.45
C THR A 102 19.92 -10.16 0.45
N GLU A 103 19.89 -10.76 -0.74
CA GLU A 103 18.94 -10.38 -1.79
C GLU A 103 17.65 -11.15 -1.63
N GLY A 104 16.56 -10.50 -1.96
CA GLY A 104 15.23 -11.10 -1.90
C GLY A 104 14.22 -10.21 -2.57
N LEU A 105 13.02 -10.18 -2.02
CA LEU A 105 11.90 -9.48 -2.63
C LEU A 105 11.20 -8.60 -1.60
N GLY A 106 10.43 -7.65 -2.10
CA GLY A 106 9.56 -6.81 -1.29
C GLY A 106 8.34 -6.45 -2.10
N VAL A 107 7.42 -5.76 -1.46
CA VAL A 107 6.22 -5.25 -2.12
C VAL A 107 6.23 -3.74 -1.99
N THR A 108 6.04 -3.05 -3.12
CA THR A 108 5.79 -1.61 -3.08
C THR A 108 4.29 -1.41 -3.08
N LEU A 109 3.81 -0.75 -2.05
CA LEU A 109 2.41 -0.40 -1.92
C LEU A 109 2.24 1.03 -2.41
N TYR A 110 1.44 1.21 -3.48
CA TYR A 110 1.09 2.53 -3.99
C TYR A 110 -0.36 2.81 -3.61
N ALA A 111 -0.61 3.95 -2.98
CA ALA A 111 -1.95 4.34 -2.59
C ALA A 111 -2.18 5.79 -2.98
N ALA A 112 -3.33 6.07 -3.59
CA ALA A 112 -3.66 7.42 -4.02
C ALA A 112 -5.15 7.67 -3.81
N GLY A 113 -5.48 8.92 -3.49
CA GLY A 113 -6.85 9.37 -3.37
C GLY A 113 -7.03 10.71 -4.04
N CYS A 114 -8.25 11.01 -4.45
CA CYS A 114 -8.55 12.29 -5.10
C CYS A 114 -9.85 12.88 -4.55
N GLY A 115 -10.09 14.14 -4.89
CA GLY A 115 -11.29 14.83 -4.46
C GLY A 115 -11.41 16.18 -5.11
N VAL A 116 -12.48 16.91 -4.80
CA VAL A 116 -12.70 18.28 -5.31
C VAL A 116 -11.71 19.25 -4.66
N ASP A 117 -11.23 18.93 -3.46
CA ASP A 117 -10.25 19.76 -2.77
C ASP A 117 -9.27 18.84 -2.01
N SER A 118 -8.24 19.45 -1.43
CA SER A 118 -7.21 18.68 -0.74
C SER A 118 -7.72 17.92 0.48
N SER A 119 -8.74 18.43 1.13
CA SER A 119 -9.35 17.76 2.30
C SER A 119 -10.00 16.44 1.90
N GLU A 120 -10.77 16.46 0.80
CA GLU A 120 -11.39 15.24 0.28
C GLU A 120 -10.36 14.25 -0.22
N ALA A 121 -9.34 14.76 -0.91
CA ALA A 121 -8.27 13.92 -1.43
C ALA A 121 -7.53 13.22 -0.30
N GLU A 122 -7.24 13.96 0.77
CA GLU A 122 -6.53 13.39 1.92
C GLU A 122 -7.39 12.35 2.63
N ALA A 123 -8.70 12.58 2.74
CA ALA A 123 -9.61 11.62 3.36
C ALA A 123 -9.67 10.33 2.54
N ALA A 124 -9.81 10.42 1.23
CA ALA A 124 -9.87 9.26 0.34
C ALA A 124 -8.55 8.48 0.38
N TRP A 125 -7.44 9.19 0.31
CA TRP A 125 -6.11 8.58 0.39
C TRP A 125 -5.89 7.88 1.73
N GLY A 126 -6.25 8.52 2.84
CA GLY A 126 -6.09 7.93 4.17
C GLY A 126 -6.90 6.66 4.34
N GLU A 127 -8.10 6.64 3.78
CA GLU A 127 -8.99 5.48 3.84
C GLU A 127 -8.40 4.29 3.08
N VAL A 128 -7.96 4.51 1.82
CA VAL A 128 -7.40 3.42 1.04
C VAL A 128 -6.05 2.96 1.61
N LEU A 129 -5.26 3.88 2.15
CA LEU A 129 -3.98 3.54 2.76
C LEU A 129 -4.20 2.63 3.97
N ARG A 130 -5.19 2.95 4.82
CA ARG A 130 -5.50 2.12 5.99
C ARG A 130 -5.94 0.72 5.56
N ALA A 131 -6.82 0.63 4.57
CA ALA A 131 -7.28 -0.65 4.06
C ALA A 131 -6.13 -1.47 3.47
N ALA A 132 -5.24 -0.80 2.73
CA ALA A 132 -4.10 -1.47 2.10
C ALA A 132 -3.13 -2.02 3.15
N VAL A 133 -2.85 -1.27 4.20
CA VAL A 133 -1.97 -1.72 5.27
C VAL A 133 -2.55 -2.95 5.98
N VAL A 134 -3.85 -2.91 6.29
CA VAL A 134 -4.52 -4.04 6.95
C VAL A 134 -4.44 -5.29 6.08
N ALA A 135 -4.79 -5.17 4.80
CA ALA A 135 -4.78 -6.32 3.89
C ALA A 135 -3.36 -6.88 3.71
N THR A 136 -2.40 -5.99 3.52
CA THR A 136 -1.02 -6.38 3.28
C THR A 136 -0.44 -7.12 4.49
N MET A 137 -0.68 -6.62 5.68
CA MET A 137 -0.19 -7.26 6.90
C MET A 137 -0.87 -8.60 7.16
N LYS A 138 -2.20 -8.66 6.97
CA LYS A 138 -2.96 -9.89 7.20
C LYS A 138 -2.48 -11.01 6.29
N GLU A 139 -2.30 -10.71 5.01
CA GLU A 139 -1.89 -11.74 4.06
C GLU A 139 -0.42 -12.11 4.20
N ALA A 140 0.42 -11.19 4.69
CA ALA A 140 1.80 -11.52 5.01
C ALA A 140 1.87 -12.50 6.18
N ARG A 141 1.01 -12.33 7.20
CA ARG A 141 0.95 -13.26 8.32
C ARG A 141 0.51 -14.65 7.86
N ALA A 142 -0.48 -14.70 6.95
CA ALA A 142 -0.96 -15.97 6.41
C ALA A 142 0.16 -16.69 5.65
N SER A 143 0.95 -15.95 4.87
CA SER A 143 2.08 -16.52 4.13
C SER A 143 3.17 -17.03 5.09
N SER A 144 3.45 -16.28 6.15
CA SER A 144 4.48 -16.66 7.11
C SER A 144 4.11 -17.91 7.91
N SER A 145 2.82 -18.11 8.21
CA SER A 145 2.40 -19.26 9.01
C SER A 145 2.37 -20.56 8.21
N ILE A 146 2.43 -20.50 6.88
CA ILE A 146 2.48 -21.68 6.04
C ILE A 146 3.90 -22.25 5.97
N GLY A 147 4.89 -21.39 6.11
CA GLY A 147 6.30 -21.81 6.10
C GLY A 147 6.74 -22.46 7.39
#